data_37aa5e9277fba5874e1fcd24a912341c
#
_entry.id   37aa5e9277fba5874e1fcd24a912341c
#
_cell.length_a   1.000
_cell.length_b   1.000
_cell.length_c   1.000
_cell.angle_alpha   90.00
_cell.angle_beta   90.00
_cell.angle_gamma   90.00
#
_symmetry.space_group_name_H-M   'P 1'
#
loop_
_entity.id
_entity.type
_entity.pdbx_description
1 polymer ?
#
loop_
_entity_poly.entity_id
_entity_poly.type
_entity_poly.pdbx_seq_one_letter_code
_entity_poly.pdbx_strand_id
1 'polypeptide(L)'
;MLCWLATVVENGQPHVSPKEIFAVVDTQRIAVAHLASPGTVRNVRATGKVCLSLIDVLAQKGLKILGSAVYVPPSAPTFEALSAPLRRMAGPRFPIHGVVLVTAHAVEPILAPSYRLFPQDTTEASQIAQARRRYGLDHPASL
;
A
#
# COMPACT_ATOMS: atom_id res chain seq x y z
N MET A 1 3.48 -8.21 2.48
CA MET A 1 3.03 -6.95 3.17
C MET A 1 1.80 -6.44 2.45
N LEU A 2 0.82 -5.90 3.16
CA LEU A 2 -0.39 -5.31 2.60
C LEU A 2 -0.28 -3.79 2.65
N CYS A 3 -0.67 -3.10 1.57
CA CYS A 3 -0.89 -1.67 1.60
C CYS A 3 -2.31 -1.32 1.14
N TRP A 4 -2.75 -0.12 1.44
CA TRP A 4 -4.03 0.42 1.01
C TRP A 4 -3.79 1.56 0.02
N LEU A 5 -4.34 1.41 -1.18
CA LEU A 5 -4.29 2.45 -2.20
C LEU A 5 -5.62 3.18 -2.26
N ALA A 6 -5.63 4.41 -1.77
CA ALA A 6 -6.74 5.32 -1.93
C ALA A 6 -6.63 6.05 -3.27
N THR A 7 -7.76 6.21 -3.95
CA THR A 7 -7.93 6.93 -5.20
C THR A 7 -9.18 7.80 -5.10
N VAL A 8 -9.38 8.70 -6.04
CA VAL A 8 -10.51 9.61 -6.05
C VAL A 8 -11.32 9.41 -7.33
N VAL A 9 -12.62 9.19 -7.17
CA VAL A 9 -13.57 9.15 -8.30
C VAL A 9 -13.72 10.56 -8.88
N GLU A 10 -14.07 10.68 -10.14
CA GLU A 10 -14.19 11.95 -10.85
C GLU A 10 -15.04 13.00 -10.12
N ASN A 11 -16.11 12.56 -9.45
CA ASN A 11 -16.98 13.44 -8.65
C ASN A 11 -16.43 13.77 -7.25
N GLY A 12 -15.18 13.38 -6.93
CA GLY A 12 -14.53 13.65 -5.64
C GLY A 12 -14.74 12.57 -4.58
N GLN A 13 -15.52 11.52 -4.83
CA GLN A 13 -15.74 10.45 -3.87
C GLN A 13 -14.44 9.65 -3.64
N PRO A 14 -13.96 9.51 -2.38
CA PRO A 14 -12.84 8.63 -2.06
C PRO A 14 -13.16 7.17 -2.30
N HIS A 15 -12.17 6.44 -2.79
CA HIS A 15 -12.21 4.99 -2.99
C HIS A 15 -10.90 4.39 -2.49
N VAL A 16 -10.94 3.26 -1.80
CA VAL A 16 -9.76 2.58 -1.29
C VAL A 16 -9.80 1.10 -1.62
N SER A 17 -8.66 0.52 -1.95
CA SER A 17 -8.51 -0.91 -2.18
C SER A 17 -7.18 -1.45 -1.63
N PRO A 18 -7.19 -2.68 -1.09
CA PRO A 18 -5.95 -3.34 -0.64
C PRO A 18 -5.09 -3.73 -1.84
N LYS A 19 -3.77 -3.69 -1.65
CA LYS A 19 -2.76 -4.09 -2.63
C LYS A 19 -1.67 -4.88 -1.93
N GLU A 20 -1.36 -6.06 -2.46
CA GLU A 20 -0.33 -6.95 -1.89
C GLU A 20 0.93 -6.98 -2.76
N ILE A 21 0.79 -6.69 -4.06
CA ILE A 21 1.88 -6.79 -5.04
C ILE A 21 2.26 -5.39 -5.47
N PHE A 22 3.32 -4.88 -4.86
CA PHE A 22 3.90 -3.57 -5.16
C PHE A 22 5.41 -3.59 -4.92
N ALA A 23 6.14 -2.74 -5.62
CA ALA A 23 7.59 -2.64 -5.53
C ALA A 23 8.04 -1.18 -5.65
N VAL A 24 9.09 -0.84 -4.90
CA VAL A 24 9.78 0.44 -5.07
C VAL A 24 10.54 0.42 -6.40
N VAL A 25 10.32 1.42 -7.23
CA VAL A 25 11.00 1.59 -8.52
C VAL A 25 12.28 2.40 -8.34
N ASP A 26 12.16 3.51 -7.61
CA ASP A 26 13.26 4.42 -7.29
C ASP A 26 12.91 5.25 -6.04
N THR A 27 13.64 6.33 -5.80
CA THR A 27 13.48 7.20 -4.61
C THR A 27 12.12 7.89 -4.52
N GLN A 28 11.35 7.97 -5.62
CA GLN A 28 10.10 8.70 -5.69
C GLN A 28 8.94 7.87 -6.22
N ARG A 29 9.18 6.68 -6.78
CA ARG A 29 8.15 5.93 -7.48
C ARG A 29 7.94 4.52 -6.93
N ILE A 30 6.68 4.13 -6.88
CA ILE A 30 6.23 2.80 -6.47
C ILE A 30 5.34 2.24 -7.58
N ALA A 31 5.65 1.04 -8.03
CA ALA A 31 4.82 0.29 -8.96
C ALA A 31 3.86 -0.61 -8.18
N VAL A 32 2.58 -0.54 -8.49
CA VAL A 32 1.52 -1.37 -7.91
C VAL A 32 0.87 -2.21 -9.00
N ALA A 33 0.81 -3.52 -8.81
CA ALA A 33 0.21 -4.42 -9.79
C ALA A 33 -1.31 -4.19 -9.91
N HIS A 34 -1.79 -4.14 -11.15
CA HIS A 34 -3.21 -4.23 -11.45
C HIS A 34 -3.55 -5.67 -11.86
N LEU A 35 -4.29 -6.35 -10.99
CA LEU A 35 -4.82 -7.70 -11.24
C LEU A 35 -6.31 -7.65 -11.54
N ALA A 36 -7.13 -7.18 -10.58
CA ALA A 36 -8.58 -7.21 -10.64
C ALA A 36 -9.24 -5.99 -9.98
N SER A 37 -8.69 -4.80 -10.15
CA SER A 37 -9.21 -3.56 -9.54
C SER A 37 -9.57 -2.51 -10.60
N PRO A 38 -10.59 -2.74 -11.44
CA PRO A 38 -10.95 -1.81 -12.52
C PRO A 38 -11.34 -0.41 -12.01
N GLY A 39 -11.91 -0.31 -10.82
CA GLY A 39 -12.22 0.96 -10.16
C GLY A 39 -10.98 1.80 -9.89
N THR A 40 -9.90 1.19 -9.39
CA THR A 40 -8.62 1.87 -9.18
C THR A 40 -8.09 2.45 -10.50
N VAL A 41 -8.07 1.65 -11.57
CA VAL A 41 -7.57 2.09 -12.89
C VAL A 41 -8.41 3.24 -13.44
N ARG A 42 -9.74 3.14 -13.36
CA ARG A 42 -10.66 4.20 -13.79
C ARG A 42 -10.39 5.51 -13.06
N ASN A 43 -10.25 5.45 -11.72
CA ASN A 43 -10.01 6.64 -10.90
C ASN A 43 -8.64 7.26 -11.18
N VAL A 44 -7.60 6.44 -11.34
CA VAL A 44 -6.26 6.90 -11.69
C VAL A 44 -6.26 7.60 -13.05
N ARG A 45 -6.98 7.06 -14.03
CA ARG A 45 -7.12 7.70 -15.35
C ARG A 45 -7.91 9.02 -15.29
N ALA A 46 -8.93 9.09 -14.44
CA ALA A 46 -9.77 10.28 -14.32
C ALA A 46 -9.12 11.42 -13.54
N THR A 47 -8.49 11.12 -12.41
CA THR A 47 -8.01 12.18 -11.49
C THR A 47 -6.50 12.11 -11.22
N GLY A 48 -5.88 10.95 -11.33
CA GLY A 48 -4.48 10.73 -10.99
C GLY A 48 -4.14 10.94 -9.51
N LYS A 49 -5.09 11.30 -8.65
CA LYS A 49 -4.86 11.60 -7.23
C LYS A 49 -4.86 10.32 -6.41
N VAL A 50 -3.79 10.08 -5.65
CA VAL A 50 -3.65 8.87 -4.84
C VAL A 50 -3.06 9.14 -3.47
N CYS A 51 -3.39 8.25 -2.55
CA CYS A 51 -2.69 8.10 -1.28
C CYS A 51 -2.41 6.62 -1.04
N LEU A 52 -1.15 6.26 -0.85
CA LEU A 52 -0.73 4.90 -0.50
C LEU A 52 -0.42 4.85 0.99
N SER A 53 -1.06 3.94 1.72
CA SER A 53 -0.85 3.74 3.15
C SER A 53 -0.26 2.36 3.41
N LEU A 54 0.88 2.33 4.10
CA LEU A 54 1.56 1.12 4.56
C LEU A 54 1.63 1.18 6.08
N ILE A 55 1.22 0.11 6.74
CA ILE A 55 1.25 0.04 8.21
C ILE A 55 1.66 -1.34 8.69
N ASP A 56 2.53 -1.37 9.69
CA ASP A 56 2.70 -2.51 10.57
C ASP A 56 1.61 -2.44 11.65
N VAL A 57 0.64 -3.34 11.57
CA VAL A 57 -0.52 -3.35 12.46
C VAL A 57 -0.19 -3.71 13.89
N LEU A 58 0.92 -4.43 14.12
CA LEU A 58 1.36 -4.81 15.46
C LEU A 58 2.15 -3.67 16.12
N ALA A 59 3.14 -3.14 15.42
CA ALA A 59 3.89 -1.98 15.88
C ALA A 59 3.08 -0.69 15.85
N GLN A 60 2.01 -0.64 15.05
CA GLN A 60 1.17 0.54 14.79
C GLN A 60 1.99 1.73 14.30
N LYS A 61 2.92 1.42 13.40
CA LYS A 61 3.79 2.37 12.70
C LYS A 61 3.68 2.17 11.20
N GLY A 62 3.80 3.24 10.45
CA GLY A 62 3.74 3.14 9.01
C GLY A 62 4.06 4.45 8.31
N LEU A 63 3.75 4.46 7.02
CA LEU A 63 3.95 5.61 6.15
C LEU A 63 2.68 5.85 5.34
N LYS A 64 2.35 7.12 5.16
CA LYS A 64 1.34 7.61 4.24
C LYS A 64 2.05 8.38 3.13
N ILE A 65 1.86 7.97 1.89
CA ILE A 65 2.49 8.54 0.70
C ILE A 65 1.41 9.24 -0.11
N LEU A 66 1.45 10.56 -0.11
CA LEU A 66 0.58 11.40 -0.91
C LEU A 66 1.23 11.62 -2.28
N GLY A 67 0.47 11.44 -3.35
CA GLY A 67 1.06 11.54 -4.68
C GLY A 67 0.07 11.56 -5.81
N SER A 68 0.62 11.38 -6.99
CA SER A 68 -0.13 11.15 -8.23
C SER A 68 0.18 9.76 -8.78
N ALA A 69 -0.70 9.26 -9.63
CA ALA A 69 -0.47 7.99 -10.31
C ALA A 69 -0.89 8.06 -11.77
N VAL A 70 -0.22 7.23 -12.55
CA VAL A 70 -0.60 6.95 -13.94
C VAL A 70 -0.79 5.44 -14.12
N TYR A 71 -1.71 5.07 -14.99
CA TYR A 71 -1.88 3.68 -15.39
C TYR A 71 -0.99 3.35 -16.59
N VAL A 72 -0.17 2.32 -16.44
CA VAL A 72 0.74 1.81 -17.47
C VAL A 72 0.14 0.50 -18.01
N PRO A 73 -0.43 0.53 -19.22
CA PRO A 73 -0.99 -0.68 -19.85
C PRO A 73 0.13 -1.61 -20.35
N PRO A 74 -0.18 -2.89 -20.64
CA PRO A 74 0.79 -3.84 -21.18
C PRO A 74 1.45 -3.40 -22.50
N SER A 75 0.78 -2.55 -23.27
CA SER A 75 1.29 -2.01 -24.54
C SER A 75 2.32 -0.88 -24.37
N ALA A 76 2.48 -0.36 -23.16
CA ALA A 76 3.42 0.74 -22.90
C ALA A 76 4.87 0.23 -22.93
N PRO A 77 5.83 0.98 -23.52
CA PRO A 77 7.24 0.58 -23.57
C PRO A 77 7.88 0.32 -22.20
N THR A 78 7.41 1.00 -21.17
CA THR A 78 7.92 0.87 -19.79
C THR A 78 7.30 -0.29 -19.02
N PHE A 79 6.25 -0.91 -19.54
CA PHE A 79 5.50 -1.94 -18.82
C PHE A 79 6.36 -3.13 -18.41
N GLU A 80 7.21 -3.63 -19.31
CA GLU A 80 8.04 -4.81 -19.04
C GLU A 80 8.97 -4.58 -17.84
N ALA A 81 9.69 -3.45 -17.83
CA ALA A 81 10.60 -3.10 -16.73
C ALA A 81 9.86 -2.92 -15.41
N LEU A 82 8.69 -2.26 -15.40
CA LEU A 82 7.90 -2.00 -14.20
C LEU A 82 7.21 -3.26 -13.67
N SER A 83 6.75 -4.15 -14.55
CA SER A 83 6.01 -5.34 -14.16
C SER A 83 6.92 -6.53 -13.78
N ALA A 84 8.17 -6.58 -14.21
CA ALA A 84 9.08 -7.68 -13.93
C ALA A 84 9.24 -8.01 -12.43
N PRO A 85 9.52 -7.05 -11.53
CA PRO A 85 9.57 -7.33 -10.08
C PRO A 85 8.20 -7.76 -9.52
N LEU A 86 7.11 -7.19 -10.04
CA LEU A 86 5.76 -7.51 -9.59
C LEU A 86 5.36 -8.94 -10.00
N ARG A 87 5.73 -9.38 -11.21
CA ARG A 87 5.50 -10.76 -11.67
C ARG A 87 6.25 -11.78 -10.80
N ARG A 88 7.47 -11.47 -10.39
CA ARG A 88 8.20 -12.35 -9.45
C ARG A 88 7.49 -12.50 -8.12
N MET A 89 6.85 -11.44 -7.62
CA MET A 89 6.08 -11.47 -6.37
C MET A 89 4.73 -12.19 -6.54
N ALA A 90 4.03 -11.95 -7.67
CA ALA A 90 2.71 -12.51 -7.94
C ALA A 90 2.77 -14.01 -8.22
N GLY A 91 3.85 -14.47 -8.87
CA GLY A 91 3.95 -15.81 -9.41
C GLY A 91 3.07 -16.01 -10.66
N PRO A 92 3.17 -17.19 -11.30
CA PRO A 92 2.51 -17.45 -12.59
C PRO A 92 0.98 -17.52 -12.49
N ARG A 93 0.46 -17.68 -11.29
CA ARG A 93 -0.98 -17.82 -11.03
C ARG A 93 -1.76 -16.50 -11.17
N PHE A 94 -1.08 -15.37 -11.02
CA PHE A 94 -1.71 -14.05 -11.01
C PHE A 94 -1.19 -13.18 -12.17
N PRO A 95 -1.88 -13.17 -13.32
CA PRO A 95 -1.48 -12.34 -14.45
C PRO A 95 -1.61 -10.85 -14.11
N ILE A 96 -0.60 -10.07 -14.46
CA ILE A 96 -0.59 -8.62 -14.27
C ILE A 96 -1.15 -7.96 -15.52
N HIS A 97 -2.30 -7.33 -15.39
CA HIS A 97 -3.02 -6.67 -16.49
C HIS A 97 -2.59 -5.23 -16.72
N GLY A 98 -1.73 -4.69 -15.86
CA GLY A 98 -1.20 -3.34 -15.95
C GLY A 98 -0.48 -2.96 -14.66
N VAL A 99 0.11 -1.77 -14.66
CA VAL A 99 0.78 -1.21 -13.49
C VAL A 99 0.19 0.15 -13.17
N VAL A 100 -0.12 0.39 -11.90
CA VAL A 100 -0.38 1.73 -11.38
C VAL A 100 0.96 2.25 -10.86
N LEU A 101 1.54 3.22 -11.55
CA LEU A 101 2.80 3.84 -11.18
C LEU A 101 2.51 5.08 -10.33
N VAL A 102 2.81 4.99 -9.05
CA VAL A 102 2.63 6.07 -8.07
C VAL A 102 3.91 6.89 -7.99
N THR A 103 3.78 8.23 -8.08
CA THR A 103 4.85 9.19 -7.82
C THR A 103 4.56 9.89 -6.49
N ALA A 104 5.48 9.78 -5.54
CA ALA A 104 5.38 10.41 -4.23
C ALA A 104 5.64 11.91 -4.31
N HIS A 105 4.75 12.72 -3.72
CA HIS A 105 4.92 14.16 -3.54
C HIS A 105 5.24 14.50 -2.09
N ALA A 106 4.67 13.75 -1.14
CA ALA A 106 4.94 13.86 0.28
C ALA A 106 4.87 12.49 0.96
N VAL A 107 5.68 12.30 1.98
CA VAL A 107 5.67 11.11 2.82
C VAL A 107 5.47 11.55 4.26
N GLU A 108 4.44 11.02 4.90
CA GLU A 108 4.08 11.33 6.28
C GLU A 108 4.12 10.06 7.13
N PRO A 109 4.68 10.11 8.36
CA PRO A 109 4.65 8.97 9.26
C PRO A 109 3.25 8.70 9.79
N ILE A 110 2.91 7.43 9.93
CA ILE A 110 1.75 6.95 10.69
C ILE A 110 2.30 6.41 12.01
N LEU A 111 1.84 6.95 13.12
CA LEU A 111 2.23 6.53 14.47
C LEU A 111 1.00 6.46 15.36
N ALA A 112 0.86 5.40 16.16
CA ALA A 112 -0.14 5.38 17.21
C ALA A 112 0.03 6.56 18.17
N PRO A 113 -1.08 7.17 18.65
CA PRO A 113 -0.99 8.31 19.58
C PRO A 113 -0.14 8.06 20.81
N SER A 114 -0.10 6.81 21.31
CA SER A 114 0.69 6.41 22.47
C SER A 114 2.18 6.73 22.34
N TYR A 115 2.77 6.62 21.13
CA TYR A 115 4.17 6.98 20.92
C TYR A 115 4.47 8.46 21.18
N ARG A 116 3.47 9.32 21.02
CA ARG A 116 3.61 10.77 21.27
C ARG A 116 3.13 11.19 22.65
N LEU A 117 2.04 10.56 23.13
CA LEU A 117 1.41 10.93 24.41
C LEU A 117 2.12 10.30 25.61
N PHE A 118 2.69 9.11 25.43
CA PHE A 118 3.34 8.34 26.49
C PHE A 118 4.70 7.79 26.05
N PRO A 119 5.65 8.67 25.64
CA PRO A 119 6.91 8.23 25.03
C PRO A 119 7.81 7.43 25.98
N GLN A 120 7.66 7.62 27.30
CA GLN A 120 8.44 6.90 28.31
C GLN A 120 8.00 5.44 28.48
N ASP A 121 6.71 5.18 28.23
CA ASP A 121 6.10 3.86 28.45
C ASP A 121 5.82 3.11 27.14
N THR A 122 5.98 3.79 25.99
CA THR A 122 5.63 3.25 24.68
C THR A 122 6.89 2.94 23.86
N THR A 123 7.22 1.67 23.77
CA THR A 123 8.23 1.14 22.86
C THR A 123 7.54 0.33 21.76
N GLU A 124 8.27 0.06 20.68
CA GLU A 124 7.76 -0.84 19.62
C GLU A 124 7.43 -2.24 20.19
N ALA A 125 8.30 -2.77 21.06
CA ALA A 125 8.08 -4.05 21.71
C ALA A 125 6.82 -4.04 22.59
N SER A 126 6.56 -2.98 23.36
CA SER A 126 5.36 -2.88 24.19
C SER A 126 4.08 -2.78 23.37
N GLN A 127 4.11 -2.06 22.23
CA GLN A 127 2.98 -1.98 21.29
C GLN A 127 2.70 -3.31 20.61
N ILE A 128 3.72 -4.00 20.13
CA ILE A 128 3.60 -5.33 19.53
C ILE A 128 3.00 -6.31 20.54
N ALA A 129 3.52 -6.35 21.76
CA ALA A 129 2.98 -7.23 22.81
C ALA A 129 1.51 -6.94 23.15
N GLN A 130 1.14 -5.65 23.22
CA GLN A 130 -0.24 -5.24 23.47
C GLN A 130 -1.16 -5.61 22.30
N ALA A 131 -0.73 -5.37 21.05
CA ALA A 131 -1.50 -5.72 19.86
C ALA A 131 -1.70 -7.23 19.73
N ARG A 132 -0.65 -8.04 19.98
CA ARG A 132 -0.74 -9.49 19.97
C ARG A 132 -1.79 -10.00 20.97
N ARG A 133 -1.78 -9.48 22.21
CA ARG A 133 -2.80 -9.84 23.23
C ARG A 133 -4.20 -9.43 22.77
N ARG A 134 -4.36 -8.19 22.25
CA ARG A 134 -5.66 -7.66 21.79
C ARG A 134 -6.25 -8.48 20.65
N TYR A 135 -5.41 -8.96 19.72
CA TYR A 135 -5.84 -9.74 18.55
C TYR A 135 -5.86 -11.26 18.82
N GLY A 136 -5.57 -11.70 20.04
CA GLY A 136 -5.56 -13.12 20.40
C GLY A 136 -4.46 -13.93 19.73
N LEU A 137 -3.35 -13.30 19.33
CA LEU A 137 -2.25 -13.96 18.60
C LEU A 137 -1.30 -14.76 19.51
N ASP A 138 -1.45 -14.64 20.83
CA ASP A 138 -0.61 -15.34 21.80
C ASP A 138 -1.22 -16.68 22.26
N HIS A 139 -2.44 -17.00 21.82
CA HIS A 139 -3.04 -18.31 22.06
C HIS A 139 -2.65 -19.26 20.92
N PRO A 140 -2.19 -20.50 21.24
CA PRO A 140 -2.05 -21.52 20.20
C PRO A 140 -3.43 -21.73 19.56
N ALA A 141 -3.45 -21.79 18.23
CA ALA A 141 -4.67 -22.11 17.50
C ALA A 141 -5.20 -23.43 18.07
N SER A 142 -6.39 -23.39 18.67
CA SER A 142 -7.11 -24.60 19.00
C SER A 142 -7.45 -25.27 17.68
N LEU A 143 -6.71 -26.33 17.33
CA LEU A 143 -6.99 -27.24 16.22
C LEU A 143 -8.24 -28.03 16.51
#